data_f2122c42ea3d8e75e7f3a1bb7eb62e23
#
_entry.id   f2122c42ea3d8e75e7f3a1bb7eb62e23
#
_cell.length_a   1.000
_cell.length_b   1.000
_cell.length_c   1.000
_cell.angle_alpha   90.00
_cell.angle_beta   90.00
_cell.angle_gamma   90.00
#
_symmetry.space_group_name_H-M   'P 1'
#
loop_
_entity.id
_entity.type
_entity.pdbx_description
1 polymer ?
#
loop_
_entity_poly.entity_id
_entity_poly.type
_entity_poly.pdbx_seq_one_letter_code
_entity_poly.pdbx_strand_id
1 'polypeptide(L)'
;MTVRPAGFPEAVRSGSSEVVHTKPQFAGTTRRVSASAKQGGRPDLSQASVVVSGERPLKDSETFERLVGGLADHLGGAAGATRAAVDSGIASNELQVGQTGKVVAPNLYLACGISGSTQHMAGIKDSKVIVAINTDGDAPIFEIADLGLVMDLYEAIPQLMEKMPKA
;
A
#
# COMPACT_ATOMS: atom_id res chain seq x y z
N MET A 1 -15.02 8.33 -17.04
CA MET A 1 -15.36 7.36 -15.98
C MET A 1 -14.05 6.83 -15.44
N THR A 2 -13.87 6.82 -14.13
CA THR A 2 -12.73 6.18 -13.45
C THR A 2 -13.22 4.95 -12.71
N VAL A 3 -12.45 3.87 -12.77
CA VAL A 3 -12.76 2.59 -12.12
C VAL A 3 -11.63 2.28 -11.15
N ARG A 4 -11.97 1.78 -9.96
CA ARG A 4 -10.98 1.25 -9.01
C ARG A 4 -10.76 -0.24 -9.31
N PRO A 5 -9.61 -0.64 -9.85
CA PRO A 5 -9.36 -2.04 -10.23
C PRO A 5 -9.46 -3.00 -9.04
N ALA A 6 -9.01 -2.55 -7.86
CA ALA A 6 -9.03 -3.35 -6.63
C ALA A 6 -10.43 -3.77 -6.15
N GLY A 7 -11.51 -3.14 -6.65
CA GLY A 7 -12.90 -3.52 -6.34
C GLY A 7 -13.46 -4.64 -7.23
N PHE A 8 -12.67 -5.17 -8.15
CA PHE A 8 -13.12 -6.18 -9.11
C PHE A 8 -12.13 -7.34 -9.18
N PRO A 9 -12.59 -8.57 -9.33
CA PRO A 9 -11.70 -9.69 -9.61
C PRO A 9 -11.04 -9.52 -10.98
N GLU A 10 -9.81 -10.00 -11.12
CA GLU A 10 -9.10 -9.97 -12.40
C GLU A 10 -9.89 -10.80 -13.45
N ALA A 11 -10.10 -10.21 -14.62
CA ALA A 11 -10.79 -10.89 -15.70
C ALA A 11 -9.92 -12.02 -16.26
N VAL A 12 -10.56 -13.15 -16.52
CA VAL A 12 -9.91 -14.28 -17.19
C VAL A 12 -9.52 -13.87 -18.61
N ARG A 13 -8.26 -14.07 -18.96
CA ARG A 13 -7.75 -13.83 -20.31
C ARG A 13 -8.23 -14.95 -21.24
N SER A 14 -9.35 -14.74 -21.91
CA SER A 14 -9.91 -15.71 -22.87
C SER A 14 -10.58 -14.99 -24.03
N GLY A 15 -10.58 -15.66 -25.19
CA GLY A 15 -11.21 -15.15 -26.39
C GLY A 15 -10.37 -14.12 -27.17
N SER A 16 -10.95 -13.58 -28.22
CA SER A 16 -10.41 -12.49 -29.03
C SER A 16 -11.51 -11.45 -29.25
N SER A 17 -11.13 -10.18 -29.29
CA SER A 17 -12.04 -9.09 -29.59
C SER A 17 -11.46 -8.22 -30.72
N GLU A 18 -12.36 -7.63 -31.52
CA GLU A 18 -11.95 -6.64 -32.50
C GLU A 18 -11.48 -5.36 -31.83
N VAL A 19 -10.34 -4.83 -32.27
CA VAL A 19 -9.82 -3.53 -31.81
C VAL A 19 -10.27 -2.46 -32.80
N VAL A 20 -11.21 -1.61 -32.38
CA VAL A 20 -11.69 -0.48 -33.15
C VAL A 20 -10.92 0.77 -32.77
N HIS A 21 -10.18 1.33 -33.73
CA HIS A 21 -9.47 2.60 -33.54
C HIS A 21 -10.41 3.77 -33.89
N THR A 22 -10.69 4.62 -32.91
CA THR A 22 -11.47 5.85 -33.11
C THR A 22 -10.59 7.08 -32.85
N LYS A 23 -10.85 8.15 -33.64
CA LYS A 23 -10.24 9.47 -33.41
C LYS A 23 -11.32 10.44 -32.91
N PRO A 24 -11.63 10.45 -31.61
CA PRO A 24 -12.63 11.36 -31.11
C PRO A 24 -12.15 12.81 -31.23
N GLN A 25 -13.02 13.70 -31.68
CA GLN A 25 -12.76 15.14 -31.68
C GLN A 25 -13.23 15.71 -30.33
N PHE A 26 -12.29 16.27 -29.60
CA PHE A 26 -12.59 16.94 -28.33
C PHE A 26 -12.56 18.45 -28.51
N ALA A 27 -13.69 19.10 -28.32
CA ALA A 27 -13.80 20.56 -28.22
C ALA A 27 -13.52 21.01 -26.78
N GLY A 28 -12.37 20.62 -26.21
CA GLY A 28 -12.02 20.94 -24.84
C GLY A 28 -11.22 22.23 -24.72
N THR A 29 -11.53 23.07 -23.75
CA THR A 29 -10.80 24.30 -23.42
C THR A 29 -9.58 24.03 -22.52
N THR A 30 -9.45 22.80 -21.98
CA THR A 30 -8.34 22.40 -21.11
C THR A 30 -7.24 21.69 -21.91
N ARG A 31 -5.99 22.05 -21.63
CA ARG A 31 -4.80 21.45 -22.22
C ARG A 31 -3.91 20.88 -21.10
N ARG A 32 -3.48 19.62 -21.26
CA ARG A 32 -2.45 19.06 -20.37
C ARG A 32 -1.14 19.79 -20.59
N VAL A 33 -0.64 20.46 -19.55
CA VAL A 33 0.61 21.25 -19.59
C VAL A 33 1.84 20.36 -19.42
N SER A 34 1.79 19.47 -18.44
CA SER A 34 2.90 18.54 -18.17
C SER A 34 2.39 17.28 -17.46
N ALA A 35 3.16 16.23 -17.49
CA ALA A 35 3.05 15.09 -16.61
C ALA A 35 4.47 14.69 -16.19
N SER A 36 4.69 14.56 -14.91
CA SER A 36 5.87 13.90 -14.37
C SER A 36 5.49 12.50 -13.91
N ALA A 37 6.20 11.50 -14.40
CA ALA A 37 6.12 10.15 -13.85
C ALA A 37 7.28 9.95 -12.88
N LYS A 38 7.02 9.38 -11.71
CA LYS A 38 8.08 8.98 -10.79
C LYS A 38 8.90 7.90 -11.48
N GLN A 39 10.17 8.18 -11.74
CA GLN A 39 11.08 7.18 -12.29
C GLN A 39 11.71 6.40 -11.14
N GLY A 40 11.50 5.10 -11.14
CA GLY A 40 12.29 4.13 -10.40
C GLY A 40 11.73 3.62 -9.09
N GLY A 41 12.16 2.46 -8.71
CA GLY A 41 12.13 1.83 -7.42
C GLY A 41 10.95 0.89 -7.22
N ARG A 42 10.01 1.27 -6.37
CA ARG A 42 8.91 0.41 -5.94
C ARG A 42 7.71 0.49 -6.88
N PRO A 43 6.93 -0.60 -7.00
CA PRO A 43 5.67 -0.58 -7.74
C PRO A 43 4.69 0.46 -7.15
N ASP A 44 3.73 0.91 -7.96
CA ASP A 44 2.65 1.77 -7.46
C ASP A 44 1.77 0.98 -6.46
N LEU A 45 1.37 1.65 -5.37
CA LEU A 45 0.52 1.06 -4.32
C LEU A 45 -0.75 0.39 -4.86
N SER A 46 -1.34 0.95 -5.92
CA SER A 46 -2.58 0.43 -6.50
C SER A 46 -2.38 -0.84 -7.34
N GLN A 47 -1.14 -1.18 -7.68
CA GLN A 47 -0.79 -2.33 -8.53
C GLN A 47 0.13 -3.33 -7.84
N ALA A 48 0.64 -2.98 -6.66
CA ALA A 48 1.59 -3.81 -5.93
C ALA A 48 0.93 -5.10 -5.41
N SER A 49 1.60 -6.22 -5.62
CA SER A 49 1.20 -7.52 -5.07
C SER A 49 1.47 -7.62 -3.56
N VAL A 50 2.46 -6.89 -3.09
CA VAL A 50 2.82 -6.79 -1.67
C VAL A 50 2.84 -5.32 -1.28
N VAL A 51 2.22 -4.98 -0.16
CA VAL A 51 2.25 -3.63 0.43
C VAL A 51 2.71 -3.73 1.87
N VAL A 52 3.73 -2.96 2.22
CA VAL A 52 4.21 -2.81 3.59
C VAL A 52 3.90 -1.40 4.06
N SER A 53 3.14 -1.25 5.12
CA SER A 53 2.69 0.06 5.59
C SER A 53 3.06 0.32 7.03
N GLY A 54 3.31 1.60 7.33
CA GLY A 54 3.69 2.04 8.67
C GLY A 54 2.89 3.24 9.17
N GLU A 55 3.02 3.50 10.48
CA GLU A 55 2.36 4.59 11.18
C GLU A 55 3.35 5.38 12.07
N ARG A 56 2.84 6.24 12.94
CA ARG A 56 3.59 7.16 13.83
C ARG A 56 4.70 6.52 14.71
N PRO A 57 4.64 5.23 15.11
CA PRO A 57 5.77 4.63 15.86
C PRO A 57 7.12 4.71 15.13
N LEU A 58 7.13 4.94 13.82
CA LEU A 58 8.35 5.11 13.01
C LEU A 58 9.06 6.46 13.21
N LYS A 59 8.42 7.43 13.86
CA LYS A 59 8.96 8.72 14.33
C LYS A 59 9.37 9.71 13.24
N ASP A 60 10.10 9.28 12.23
CA ASP A 60 10.65 10.13 11.15
C ASP A 60 10.71 9.40 9.80
N SER A 61 10.96 10.16 8.75
CA SER A 61 10.99 9.65 7.37
C SER A 61 12.21 8.74 7.09
N GLU A 62 13.33 8.95 7.76
CA GLU A 62 14.52 8.11 7.58
C GLU A 62 14.27 6.71 8.17
N THR A 63 13.71 6.65 9.37
CA THR A 63 13.32 5.39 10.01
C THR A 63 12.23 4.67 9.22
N PHE A 64 11.24 5.42 8.71
CA PHE A 64 10.19 4.87 7.84
C PHE A 64 10.81 4.23 6.59
N GLU A 65 11.68 4.94 5.90
CA GLU A 65 12.31 4.43 4.69
C GLU A 65 13.21 3.22 4.97
N ARG A 66 13.96 3.26 6.06
CA ARG A 66 14.85 2.16 6.45
C ARG A 66 14.10 0.89 6.81
N LEU A 67 12.99 0.97 7.55
CA LEU A 67 12.25 -0.19 8.03
C LEU A 67 11.15 -0.60 7.05
N VAL A 68 10.18 0.27 6.82
CA VAL A 68 9.02 -0.03 5.95
C VAL A 68 9.46 -0.08 4.49
N GLY A 69 10.22 0.92 4.07
CA GLY A 69 10.79 0.96 2.74
C GLY A 69 11.72 -0.23 2.46
N GLY A 70 12.65 -0.50 3.38
CA GLY A 70 13.58 -1.62 3.27
C GLY A 70 12.88 -2.98 3.21
N LEU A 71 11.84 -3.20 4.03
CA LEU A 71 11.06 -4.44 3.99
C LEU A 71 10.23 -4.54 2.70
N ALA A 72 9.68 -3.41 2.22
CA ALA A 72 8.99 -3.38 0.92
C ALA A 72 9.92 -3.76 -0.24
N ASP A 73 11.15 -3.22 -0.25
CA ASP A 73 12.17 -3.56 -1.25
C ASP A 73 12.59 -5.03 -1.15
N HIS A 74 12.73 -5.54 0.08
CA HIS A 74 13.07 -6.95 0.31
C HIS A 74 12.04 -7.92 -0.28
N LEU A 75 10.76 -7.53 -0.23
CA LEU A 75 9.63 -8.32 -0.70
C LEU A 75 9.17 -7.96 -2.13
N GLY A 76 9.89 -7.07 -2.83
CA GLY A 76 9.50 -6.60 -4.17
C GLY A 76 8.16 -5.85 -4.19
N GLY A 77 7.79 -5.24 -3.08
CA GLY A 77 6.50 -4.58 -2.84
C GLY A 77 6.54 -3.05 -2.84
N ALA A 78 5.40 -2.45 -2.52
CA ALA A 78 5.24 -1.02 -2.32
C ALA A 78 5.25 -0.64 -0.84
N ALA A 79 5.79 0.54 -0.52
CA ALA A 79 5.66 1.14 0.80
C ALA A 79 4.37 1.97 0.88
N GLY A 80 3.65 1.83 1.98
CA GLY A 80 2.44 2.58 2.29
C GLY A 80 2.50 3.23 3.67
N ALA A 81 1.61 4.17 3.92
CA ALA A 81 1.55 4.89 5.19
C ALA A 81 0.10 5.16 5.61
N THR A 82 -0.15 5.25 6.91
CA THR A 82 -1.42 5.76 7.40
C THR A 82 -1.51 7.28 7.22
N ARG A 83 -2.72 7.83 7.23
CA ARG A 83 -2.93 9.28 7.28
C ARG A 83 -2.17 9.92 8.44
N ALA A 84 -2.16 9.30 9.61
CA ALA A 84 -1.47 9.82 10.78
C ALA A 84 0.05 9.95 10.57
N ALA A 85 0.69 9.02 9.83
CA ALA A 85 2.10 9.13 9.47
C ALA A 85 2.34 10.27 8.46
N VAL A 86 1.43 10.45 7.50
CA VAL A 86 1.51 11.55 6.51
C VAL A 86 1.33 12.91 7.18
N ASP A 87 0.30 13.08 8.01
CA ASP A 87 0.05 14.32 8.74
C ASP A 87 1.20 14.69 9.70
N SER A 88 1.94 13.70 10.18
CA SER A 88 3.15 13.89 11.01
C SER A 88 4.45 14.12 10.19
N GLY A 89 4.38 14.15 8.86
CA GLY A 89 5.54 14.35 7.98
C GLY A 89 6.49 13.14 7.89
N ILE A 90 6.09 11.97 8.41
CA ILE A 90 6.87 10.74 8.38
C ILE A 90 6.89 10.15 6.95
N ALA A 91 5.79 10.27 6.22
CA ALA A 91 5.65 9.76 4.87
C ALA A 91 5.01 10.79 3.93
N SER A 92 5.29 10.70 2.64
CA SER A 92 4.64 11.55 1.65
C SER A 92 3.18 11.18 1.44
N ASN A 93 2.34 12.16 1.04
CA ASN A 93 0.92 11.96 0.78
C ASN A 93 0.65 10.92 -0.33
N GLU A 94 1.59 10.71 -1.25
CA GLU A 94 1.48 9.70 -2.31
C GLU A 94 1.45 8.26 -1.77
N LEU A 95 2.00 8.04 -0.56
CA LEU A 95 2.05 6.76 0.12
C LEU A 95 0.83 6.50 1.00
N GLN A 96 -0.10 7.48 1.10
CA GLN A 96 -1.25 7.33 1.98
C GLN A 96 -2.19 6.21 1.53
N VAL A 97 -2.44 5.27 2.43
CA VAL A 97 -3.41 4.17 2.29
C VAL A 97 -4.58 4.41 3.24
N GLY A 98 -5.79 4.23 2.74
CA GLY A 98 -7.02 4.38 3.51
C GLY A 98 -8.15 5.02 2.70
N GLN A 99 -9.25 5.33 3.35
CA GLN A 99 -10.45 5.90 2.74
C GLN A 99 -10.18 7.23 2.00
N THR A 100 -9.30 8.06 2.54
CA THR A 100 -8.91 9.37 1.98
C THR A 100 -7.62 9.33 1.17
N GLY A 101 -6.96 8.16 1.12
CA GLY A 101 -5.77 7.89 0.32
C GLY A 101 -6.04 6.90 -0.80
N LYS A 102 -5.07 6.06 -1.08
CA LYS A 102 -5.22 4.94 -2.02
C LYS A 102 -5.92 3.77 -1.32
N VAL A 103 -6.90 3.17 -2.00
CA VAL A 103 -7.48 1.87 -1.63
C VAL A 103 -6.68 0.80 -2.35
N VAL A 104 -6.19 -0.18 -1.61
CA VAL A 104 -5.31 -1.23 -2.11
C VAL A 104 -5.92 -2.61 -1.85
N ALA A 105 -5.56 -3.58 -2.69
CA ALA A 105 -5.97 -4.98 -2.57
C ALA A 105 -4.81 -5.91 -2.96
N PRO A 106 -3.66 -5.85 -2.27
CA PRO A 106 -2.52 -6.70 -2.55
C PRO A 106 -2.80 -8.17 -2.18
N ASN A 107 -1.93 -9.06 -2.64
CA ASN A 107 -1.93 -10.44 -2.14
C ASN A 107 -1.48 -10.50 -0.67
N LEU A 108 -0.57 -9.60 -0.27
CA LEU A 108 -0.07 -9.49 1.09
C LEU A 108 -0.01 -8.02 1.52
N TYR A 109 -0.66 -7.70 2.62
CA TYR A 109 -0.58 -6.42 3.30
C TYR A 109 0.09 -6.59 4.67
N LEU A 110 1.23 -5.93 4.89
CA LEU A 110 1.91 -5.90 6.20
C LEU A 110 1.64 -4.55 6.88
N ALA A 111 0.96 -4.59 8.02
CA ALA A 111 0.65 -3.44 8.86
C ALA A 111 1.68 -3.35 10.00
N CYS A 112 2.66 -2.47 9.88
CA CYS A 112 3.75 -2.31 10.84
C CYS A 112 3.49 -1.16 11.82
N GLY A 113 3.15 -1.48 13.07
CA GLY A 113 2.84 -0.50 14.11
C GLY A 113 1.58 0.31 13.84
N ILE A 114 0.66 -0.22 13.06
CA ILE A 114 -0.61 0.43 12.71
C ILE A 114 -1.65 0.09 13.76
N SER A 115 -2.35 1.10 14.26
CA SER A 115 -3.40 0.94 15.28
C SER A 115 -4.69 0.34 14.72
N GLY A 116 -5.03 0.60 13.47
CA GLY A 116 -6.24 0.07 12.83
C GLY A 116 -7.44 1.01 12.95
N SER A 117 -7.27 2.28 12.60
CA SER A 117 -8.44 3.18 12.45
C SER A 117 -9.36 2.67 11.35
N THR A 118 -10.68 2.85 11.53
CA THR A 118 -11.72 2.42 10.58
C THR A 118 -11.45 2.95 9.16
N GLN A 119 -10.95 4.19 9.05
CA GLN A 119 -10.63 4.80 7.76
C GLN A 119 -9.44 4.11 7.07
N HIS A 120 -8.43 3.66 7.83
CA HIS A 120 -7.32 2.91 7.28
C HIS A 120 -7.77 1.51 6.86
N MET A 121 -8.49 0.81 7.74
CA MET A 121 -9.00 -0.54 7.48
C MET A 121 -9.90 -0.60 6.24
N ALA A 122 -10.72 0.44 6.01
CA ALA A 122 -11.54 0.55 4.80
C ALA A 122 -10.72 0.56 3.50
N GLY A 123 -9.46 1.00 3.56
CA GLY A 123 -8.55 1.04 2.42
C GLY A 123 -7.79 -0.26 2.13
N ILE A 124 -7.84 -1.24 3.04
CA ILE A 124 -7.04 -2.48 2.96
C ILE A 124 -7.86 -3.77 3.05
N LYS A 125 -9.14 -3.68 3.37
CA LYS A 125 -10.04 -4.82 3.64
C LYS A 125 -10.12 -5.85 2.51
N ASP A 126 -9.83 -5.44 1.29
CA ASP A 126 -9.88 -6.30 0.10
C ASP A 126 -8.51 -6.97 -0.18
N SER A 127 -7.53 -6.82 0.72
CA SER A 127 -6.26 -7.57 0.67
C SER A 127 -6.51 -9.05 0.89
N LYS A 128 -5.74 -9.93 0.22
CA LYS A 128 -5.96 -11.38 0.38
C LYS A 128 -5.45 -11.92 1.71
N VAL A 129 -4.33 -11.37 2.18
CA VAL A 129 -3.74 -11.70 3.49
C VAL A 129 -3.31 -10.41 4.15
N ILE A 130 -3.72 -10.21 5.38
CA ILE A 130 -3.32 -9.07 6.23
C ILE A 130 -2.50 -9.61 7.39
N VAL A 131 -1.27 -9.13 7.51
CA VAL A 131 -0.38 -9.42 8.64
C VAL A 131 -0.19 -8.14 9.45
N ALA A 132 -0.41 -8.19 10.75
CA ALA A 132 -0.25 -7.05 11.64
C ALA A 132 0.88 -7.27 12.66
N ILE A 133 1.69 -6.24 12.86
CA ILE A 133 2.74 -6.17 13.90
C ILE A 133 2.42 -4.95 14.75
N ASN A 134 2.16 -5.17 16.03
CA ASN A 134 1.92 -4.10 16.99
C ASN A 134 2.35 -4.55 18.40
N THR A 135 2.80 -3.62 19.21
CA THR A 135 3.12 -3.89 20.64
C THR A 135 1.87 -4.01 21.50
N ASP A 136 0.76 -3.40 21.08
CA ASP A 136 -0.54 -3.48 21.74
C ASP A 136 -1.35 -4.64 21.14
N GLY A 137 -1.51 -5.71 21.91
CA GLY A 137 -2.27 -6.90 21.50
C GLY A 137 -3.77 -6.67 21.32
N ASP A 138 -4.30 -5.57 21.88
CA ASP A 138 -5.70 -5.18 21.76
C ASP A 138 -5.94 -4.14 20.65
N ALA A 139 -4.91 -3.83 19.84
CA ALA A 139 -5.03 -2.89 18.75
C ALA A 139 -6.10 -3.34 17.73
N PRO A 140 -7.02 -2.47 17.29
CA PRO A 140 -8.11 -2.81 16.36
C PRO A 140 -7.65 -3.44 15.05
N ILE A 141 -6.40 -3.21 14.62
CA ILE A 141 -5.86 -3.84 13.40
C ILE A 141 -5.90 -5.37 13.46
N PHE A 142 -5.81 -5.97 14.64
CA PHE A 142 -5.86 -7.41 14.81
C PHE A 142 -7.25 -8.01 14.58
N GLU A 143 -8.32 -7.19 14.62
CA GLU A 143 -9.68 -7.66 14.29
C GLU A 143 -9.83 -8.10 12.84
N ILE A 144 -9.01 -7.54 11.93
CA ILE A 144 -9.05 -7.84 10.50
C ILE A 144 -7.80 -8.55 9.98
N ALA A 145 -6.79 -8.73 10.84
CA ALA A 145 -5.55 -9.41 10.46
C ALA A 145 -5.74 -10.93 10.43
N ASP A 146 -5.27 -11.58 9.36
CA ASP A 146 -5.20 -13.04 9.27
C ASP A 146 -4.10 -13.61 10.17
N LEU A 147 -3.00 -12.85 10.33
CA LEU A 147 -1.88 -13.19 11.21
C LEU A 147 -1.46 -11.96 12.01
N GLY A 148 -1.25 -12.14 13.30
CA GLY A 148 -0.83 -11.10 14.22
C GLY A 148 0.47 -11.44 14.94
N LEU A 149 1.36 -10.47 15.08
CA LEU A 149 2.56 -10.56 15.88
C LEU A 149 2.58 -9.42 16.91
N VAL A 150 2.46 -9.77 18.18
CA VAL A 150 2.57 -8.81 19.27
C VAL A 150 4.05 -8.65 19.62
N MET A 151 4.70 -7.66 18.99
CA MET A 151 6.13 -7.40 19.10
C MET A 151 6.45 -5.97 18.67
N ASP A 152 7.59 -5.45 19.13
CA ASP A 152 8.11 -4.17 18.64
C ASP A 152 8.54 -4.31 17.17
N LEU A 153 8.07 -3.39 16.34
CA LEU A 153 8.40 -3.37 14.90
C LEU A 153 9.90 -3.18 14.65
N TYR A 154 10.62 -2.51 15.56
CA TYR A 154 12.07 -2.33 15.48
C TYR A 154 12.85 -3.63 15.65
N GLU A 155 12.27 -4.62 16.31
CA GLU A 155 12.81 -5.97 16.45
C GLU A 155 12.26 -6.92 15.39
N ALA A 156 10.96 -6.83 15.12
CA ALA A 156 10.27 -7.73 14.20
C ALA A 156 10.73 -7.57 12.75
N ILE A 157 10.83 -6.32 12.24
CA ILE A 157 11.17 -6.07 10.84
C ILE A 157 12.56 -6.60 10.45
N PRO A 158 13.64 -6.32 11.21
CA PRO A 158 14.95 -6.90 10.91
C PRO A 158 14.96 -8.42 10.90
N GLN A 159 14.27 -9.06 11.86
CA GLN A 159 14.16 -10.52 11.90
C GLN A 159 13.39 -11.09 10.72
N LEU A 160 12.34 -10.41 10.27
CA LEU A 160 11.60 -10.80 9.07
C LEU A 160 12.51 -10.75 7.83
N MET A 161 13.26 -9.64 7.66
CA MET A 161 14.19 -9.49 6.54
C MET A 161 15.31 -10.54 6.54
N GLU A 162 15.73 -11.01 7.70
CA GLU A 162 16.74 -12.08 7.83
C GLU A 162 16.17 -13.47 7.46
N LYS A 163 14.93 -13.74 7.88
CA LYS A 163 14.31 -15.09 7.77
C LYS A 163 13.53 -15.30 6.48
N MET A 164 13.04 -14.24 5.87
CA MET A 164 12.27 -14.34 4.61
C MET A 164 13.19 -14.29 3.40
N PRO A 165 12.90 -15.09 2.35
CA PRO A 165 13.65 -15.00 1.10
C PRO A 165 13.43 -13.59 0.48
N LYS A 166 14.47 -13.08 -0.14
CA LYS A 166 14.39 -11.86 -0.93
C LYS A 166 13.69 -12.15 -2.25
N ALA A 167 12.73 -11.29 -2.64
CA ALA A 167 12.00 -11.40 -3.90
C ALA A 167 12.88 -11.10 -5.12
#